data_659736270ee5944fc5fad46ebf73bd87
#
_entry.id   659736270ee5944fc5fad46ebf73bd87
#
_cell.length_a   1.000
_cell.length_b   1.000
_cell.length_c   1.000
_cell.angle_alpha   90.00
_cell.angle_beta   90.00
_cell.angle_gamma   90.00
#
_symmetry.space_group_name_H-M   'P 1'
#
loop_
_entity.id
_entity.type
_entity.pdbx_description
1 polymer ?
#
loop_
_entity_poly.entity_id
_entity_poly.type
_entity_poly.pdbx_seq_one_letter_code
_entity_poly.pdbx_strand_id
1 'polypeptide(L)'
;MVPTSSMLTINQPHIPDFTDPLGLLLHCHERIEAQLSSLERAAEILRVGDCQSLPRLFAAIDGAVAHFAVPGVKHTEDEEISLFPRMRQHGGSAGEEVVAAMAELESQHRSAEQLHSEFDAFVATLPRDGSADTRELDCFGGLVGGLTTLYRPHIMLENNIVFPVAARVLPASEIQVLGEEMRARRKDILQKLDASR
;
A
#
# COMPACT_ATOMS: atom_id res chain seq x y z
N MET A 1 33.63 -21.91 -37.47
CA MET A 1 32.45 -21.05 -37.28
C MET A 1 31.81 -21.42 -35.95
N VAL A 2 31.98 -20.58 -34.94
CA VAL A 2 31.39 -20.79 -33.62
C VAL A 2 30.07 -20.03 -33.61
N PRO A 3 28.92 -20.64 -33.21
CA PRO A 3 27.68 -19.89 -33.18
C PRO A 3 27.71 -18.90 -31.98
N THR A 4 27.47 -17.63 -32.29
CA THR A 4 27.27 -16.55 -31.33
C THR A 4 26.12 -16.87 -30.43
N SER A 5 26.41 -16.99 -29.14
CA SER A 5 25.44 -17.15 -28.06
C SER A 5 24.52 -15.93 -28.02
N SER A 6 23.24 -16.12 -28.33
CA SER A 6 22.19 -15.13 -28.17
C SER A 6 21.99 -14.94 -26.67
N MET A 7 22.43 -13.80 -26.13
CA MET A 7 22.12 -13.41 -24.76
C MET A 7 20.60 -13.20 -24.65
N LEU A 8 19.95 -14.05 -23.89
CA LEU A 8 18.58 -13.82 -23.43
C LEU A 8 18.57 -12.54 -22.59
N THR A 9 18.07 -11.46 -23.15
CA THR A 9 17.78 -10.24 -22.40
C THR A 9 16.64 -10.57 -21.47
N ILE A 10 16.95 -10.80 -20.19
CA ILE A 10 15.93 -10.88 -19.13
C ILE A 10 15.28 -9.50 -19.10
N ASN A 11 14.03 -9.46 -19.55
CA ASN A 11 13.21 -8.26 -19.47
C ASN A 11 13.03 -7.94 -17.98
N GLN A 12 13.73 -6.92 -17.48
CA GLN A 12 13.54 -6.47 -16.10
C GLN A 12 12.08 -6.02 -15.96
N PRO A 13 11.37 -6.39 -14.90
CA PRO A 13 10.02 -5.93 -14.68
C PRO A 13 10.02 -4.40 -14.69
N HIS A 14 9.19 -3.83 -15.55
CA HIS A 14 9.01 -2.37 -15.59
C HIS A 14 8.35 -1.94 -14.28
N ILE A 15 9.09 -1.19 -13.46
CA ILE A 15 8.53 -0.56 -12.26
C ILE A 15 7.82 0.71 -12.73
N PRO A 16 6.49 0.83 -12.51
CA PRO A 16 5.74 2.02 -12.89
C PRO A 16 6.30 3.27 -12.22
N ASP A 17 6.22 4.40 -12.90
CA ASP A 17 6.61 5.70 -12.37
C ASP A 17 5.47 6.73 -12.55
N PHE A 18 5.75 8.00 -12.30
CA PHE A 18 4.73 9.05 -12.38
C PHE A 18 4.23 9.34 -13.80
N THR A 19 4.77 8.71 -14.84
CA THR A 19 4.22 8.74 -16.19
C THR A 19 3.12 7.68 -16.41
N ASP A 20 3.08 6.68 -15.50
CA ASP A 20 2.02 5.68 -15.40
C ASP A 20 1.42 5.69 -13.97
N PRO A 21 0.63 6.71 -13.61
CA PRO A 21 0.12 6.90 -12.25
C PRO A 21 -0.81 5.77 -11.80
N LEU A 22 -1.63 5.18 -12.68
CA LEU A 22 -2.50 4.05 -12.33
C LEU A 22 -1.68 2.77 -12.08
N GLY A 23 -0.66 2.51 -12.91
CA GLY A 23 0.29 1.44 -12.66
C GLY A 23 1.06 1.64 -11.35
N LEU A 24 1.39 2.89 -11.00
CA LEU A 24 2.05 3.21 -9.73
C LEU A 24 1.14 2.94 -8.52
N LEU A 25 -0.16 3.22 -8.59
CA LEU A 25 -1.15 2.87 -7.56
C LEU A 25 -1.25 1.35 -7.40
N LEU A 26 -1.35 0.61 -8.51
CA LEU A 26 -1.33 -0.86 -8.48
C LEU A 26 -0.06 -1.41 -7.81
N HIS A 27 1.11 -0.83 -8.13
CA HIS A 27 2.38 -1.20 -7.48
C HIS A 27 2.41 -0.86 -5.98
N CYS A 28 1.73 0.22 -5.55
CA CYS A 28 1.54 0.50 -4.13
C CYS A 28 0.75 -0.61 -3.44
N HIS A 29 -0.30 -1.15 -4.08
CA HIS A 29 -1.08 -2.27 -3.55
C HIS A 29 -0.23 -3.53 -3.34
N GLU A 30 0.65 -3.87 -4.30
CA GLU A 30 1.59 -4.99 -4.13
C GLU A 30 2.48 -4.80 -2.88
N ARG A 31 2.90 -3.57 -2.61
CA ARG A 31 3.70 -3.26 -1.43
C ARG A 31 2.89 -3.33 -0.13
N ILE A 32 1.65 -2.85 -0.14
CA ILE A 32 0.72 -2.99 1.00
C ILE A 32 0.50 -4.47 1.33
N GLU A 33 0.19 -5.29 0.33
CA GLU A 33 0.04 -6.75 0.52
C GLU A 33 1.31 -7.41 1.06
N ALA A 34 2.49 -6.98 0.62
CA ALA A 34 3.75 -7.47 1.15
C ALA A 34 3.94 -7.11 2.64
N GLN A 35 3.52 -5.91 3.07
CA GLN A 35 3.55 -5.52 4.49
C GLN A 35 2.56 -6.34 5.31
N LEU A 36 1.31 -6.49 4.85
CA LEU A 36 0.29 -7.32 5.51
C LEU A 36 0.78 -8.76 5.68
N SER A 37 1.30 -9.36 4.62
CA SER A 37 1.87 -10.71 4.66
C SER A 37 3.07 -10.83 5.61
N SER A 38 3.87 -9.76 5.76
CA SER A 38 4.98 -9.71 6.72
C SER A 38 4.47 -9.65 8.15
N LEU A 39 3.43 -8.86 8.42
CA LEU A 39 2.78 -8.78 9.73
C LEU A 39 2.09 -10.09 10.13
N GLU A 40 1.40 -10.76 9.20
CA GLU A 40 0.81 -12.08 9.45
C GLU A 40 1.87 -13.10 9.86
N ARG A 41 3.01 -13.14 9.14
CA ARG A 41 4.13 -14.01 9.53
C ARG A 41 4.74 -13.62 10.87
N ALA A 42 4.82 -12.31 11.17
CA ALA A 42 5.31 -11.83 12.45
C ALA A 42 4.41 -12.30 13.60
N ALA A 43 3.10 -12.22 13.44
CA ALA A 43 2.14 -12.70 14.43
C ALA A 43 2.29 -14.21 14.69
N GLU A 44 2.49 -15.00 13.63
CA GLU A 44 2.71 -16.44 13.76
C GLU A 44 4.02 -16.78 14.47
N ILE A 45 5.13 -16.12 14.11
CA ILE A 45 6.45 -16.34 14.75
C ILE A 45 6.42 -15.97 16.22
N LEU A 46 5.78 -14.85 16.58
CA LEU A 46 5.62 -14.45 18.00
C LEU A 46 4.83 -15.50 18.79
N ARG A 47 3.78 -16.05 18.20
CA ARG A 47 2.95 -17.08 18.85
C ARG A 47 3.71 -18.39 19.10
N VAL A 48 4.62 -18.74 18.18
CA VAL A 48 5.48 -19.94 18.31
C VAL A 48 6.60 -19.73 19.33
N GLY A 49 6.96 -18.47 19.64
CA GLY A 49 7.98 -18.14 20.64
C GLY A 49 9.43 -18.33 20.14
N ASP A 50 9.68 -18.15 18.82
CA ASP A 50 11.02 -18.22 18.24
C ASP A 50 11.84 -16.96 18.56
N CYS A 51 12.54 -17.00 19.70
CA CYS A 51 13.38 -15.88 20.17
C CYS A 51 14.58 -15.57 19.25
N GLN A 52 15.02 -16.50 18.40
CA GLN A 52 16.17 -16.24 17.51
C GLN A 52 15.83 -15.29 16.37
N SER A 53 14.56 -15.25 16.01
CA SER A 53 14.03 -14.42 14.91
C SER A 53 13.62 -13.01 15.34
N LEU A 54 13.57 -12.71 16.65
CA LEU A 54 13.03 -11.44 17.18
C LEU A 54 13.59 -10.16 16.53
N PRO A 55 14.93 -9.97 16.35
CA PRO A 55 15.43 -8.73 15.75
C PRO A 55 14.92 -8.50 14.32
N ARG A 56 14.84 -9.56 13.52
CA ARG A 56 14.33 -9.49 12.13
C ARG A 56 12.83 -9.27 12.11
N LEU A 57 12.13 -9.89 13.02
CA LEU A 57 10.69 -9.79 13.17
C LEU A 57 10.28 -8.36 13.54
N PHE A 58 10.90 -7.77 14.56
CA PHE A 58 10.61 -6.38 14.94
C PHE A 58 11.05 -5.38 13.87
N ALA A 59 12.13 -5.63 13.14
CA ALA A 59 12.48 -4.82 11.98
C ALA A 59 11.39 -4.87 10.87
N ALA A 60 10.75 -6.03 10.65
CA ALA A 60 9.64 -6.15 9.71
C ALA A 60 8.37 -5.42 10.20
N ILE A 61 8.05 -5.52 11.49
CA ILE A 61 6.93 -4.78 12.11
C ILE A 61 7.17 -3.26 12.00
N ASP A 62 8.36 -2.78 12.38
CA ASP A 62 8.73 -1.36 12.28
C ASP A 62 8.71 -0.88 10.83
N GLY A 63 9.13 -1.73 9.89
CA GLY A 63 9.05 -1.45 8.45
C GLY A 63 7.62 -1.29 7.96
N ALA A 64 6.69 -2.10 8.45
CA ALA A 64 5.26 -1.99 8.13
C ALA A 64 4.66 -0.70 8.73
N VAL A 65 4.94 -0.39 10.00
CA VAL A 65 4.53 0.88 10.64
C VAL A 65 5.01 2.08 9.80
N ALA A 66 6.30 2.12 9.46
CA ALA A 66 6.86 3.19 8.64
C ALA A 66 6.26 3.27 7.24
N HIS A 67 5.91 2.11 6.63
CA HIS A 67 5.27 2.06 5.33
C HIS A 67 3.86 2.68 5.37
N PHE A 68 3.04 2.30 6.33
CA PHE A 68 1.68 2.84 6.44
C PHE A 68 1.67 4.31 6.85
N ALA A 69 2.61 4.75 7.70
CA ALA A 69 2.68 6.13 8.18
C ALA A 69 3.01 7.17 7.08
N VAL A 70 3.74 6.80 6.02
CA VAL A 70 4.13 7.76 4.98
C VAL A 70 3.72 7.31 3.58
N PRO A 71 4.21 6.20 3.00
CA PRO A 71 3.75 5.75 1.68
C PRO A 71 2.24 5.48 1.62
N GLY A 72 1.66 4.87 2.67
CA GLY A 72 0.23 4.59 2.76
C GLY A 72 -0.62 5.86 2.72
N VAL A 73 -0.28 6.85 3.54
CA VAL A 73 -0.98 8.16 3.55
C VAL A 73 -0.90 8.83 2.18
N LYS A 74 0.27 8.79 1.51
CA LYS A 74 0.43 9.38 0.18
C LYS A 74 -0.39 8.66 -0.89
N HIS A 75 -0.57 7.36 -0.75
CA HIS A 75 -1.42 6.56 -1.62
C HIS A 75 -2.89 6.99 -1.49
N THR A 76 -3.42 7.06 -0.28
CA THR A 76 -4.78 7.55 -0.02
C THR A 76 -4.99 8.99 -0.51
N GLU A 77 -4.02 9.89 -0.30
CA GLU A 77 -4.07 11.27 -0.83
C GLU A 77 -4.09 11.29 -2.38
N ASP A 78 -3.39 10.39 -3.05
CA ASP A 78 -3.40 10.28 -4.51
C ASP A 78 -4.79 9.90 -5.03
N GLU A 79 -5.50 9.08 -4.30
CA GLU A 79 -6.86 8.65 -4.65
C GLU A 79 -7.89 9.70 -4.29
N GLU A 80 -7.99 10.10 -3.03
CA GLU A 80 -9.07 10.98 -2.56
C GLU A 80 -8.93 12.42 -3.06
N ILE A 81 -7.69 12.93 -3.18
CA ILE A 81 -7.44 14.33 -3.57
C ILE A 81 -7.32 14.46 -5.09
N SER A 82 -6.83 13.42 -5.78
CA SER A 82 -6.53 13.53 -7.21
C SER A 82 -7.38 12.63 -8.09
N LEU A 83 -7.40 11.31 -7.86
CA LEU A 83 -8.07 10.35 -8.74
C LEU A 83 -9.60 10.43 -8.65
N PHE A 84 -10.17 10.32 -7.46
CA PHE A 84 -11.63 10.27 -7.26
C PHE A 84 -12.35 11.56 -7.71
N PRO A 85 -11.83 12.77 -7.46
CA PRO A 85 -12.44 14.00 -7.99
C PRO A 85 -12.47 14.02 -9.52
N ARG A 86 -11.41 13.57 -10.20
CA ARG A 86 -11.34 13.46 -11.66
C ARG A 86 -12.35 12.45 -12.19
N MET A 87 -12.46 11.30 -11.53
CA MET A 87 -13.43 10.29 -11.90
C MET A 87 -14.87 10.80 -11.75
N ARG A 88 -15.18 11.58 -10.70
CA ARG A 88 -16.50 12.21 -10.55
C ARG A 88 -16.79 13.24 -11.64
N GLN A 89 -15.79 13.96 -12.10
CA GLN A 89 -15.91 14.97 -13.15
C GLN A 89 -16.07 14.33 -14.56
N HIS A 90 -15.31 13.29 -14.86
CA HIS A 90 -15.26 12.68 -16.19
C HIS A 90 -16.06 11.38 -16.28
N GLY A 91 -16.48 10.82 -15.18
CA GLY A 91 -17.12 9.51 -15.07
C GLY A 91 -18.64 9.51 -15.36
N GLY A 92 -19.21 10.54 -15.96
CA GLY A 92 -20.67 10.62 -16.24
C GLY A 92 -21.28 9.41 -16.97
N SER A 93 -20.44 8.60 -17.62
CA SER A 93 -20.80 7.30 -18.22
C SER A 93 -20.33 6.09 -17.40
N ALA A 94 -19.60 6.28 -16.31
CA ALA A 94 -18.98 5.20 -15.53
C ALA A 94 -19.97 4.50 -14.58
N GLY A 95 -21.16 5.05 -14.43
CA GLY A 95 -22.26 4.42 -13.71
C GLY A 95 -22.25 4.68 -12.20
N GLU A 96 -23.42 4.46 -11.59
CA GLU A 96 -23.65 4.57 -10.16
C GLU A 96 -22.75 3.63 -9.34
N GLU A 97 -22.36 2.49 -9.91
CA GLU A 97 -21.52 1.48 -9.26
C GLU A 97 -20.13 2.04 -8.86
N VAL A 98 -19.47 2.78 -9.74
CA VAL A 98 -18.15 3.37 -9.45
C VAL A 98 -18.26 4.49 -8.42
N VAL A 99 -19.33 5.28 -8.48
CA VAL A 99 -19.58 6.34 -7.48
C VAL A 99 -19.80 5.71 -6.11
N ALA A 100 -20.58 4.62 -6.03
CA ALA A 100 -20.79 3.88 -4.79
C ALA A 100 -19.49 3.25 -4.29
N ALA A 101 -18.67 2.65 -5.18
CA ALA A 101 -17.38 2.08 -4.84
C ALA A 101 -16.43 3.14 -4.24
N MET A 102 -16.32 4.33 -4.85
CA MET A 102 -15.48 5.42 -4.32
C MET A 102 -15.96 5.89 -2.94
N ALA A 103 -17.27 5.97 -2.69
CA ALA A 103 -17.81 6.34 -1.39
C ALA A 103 -17.51 5.29 -0.31
N GLU A 104 -17.57 4.00 -0.68
CA GLU A 104 -17.18 2.89 0.19
C GLU A 104 -15.68 2.95 0.53
N LEU A 105 -14.82 3.16 -0.46
CA LEU A 105 -13.36 3.28 -0.28
C LEU A 105 -13.00 4.45 0.63
N GLU A 106 -13.59 5.63 0.46
CA GLU A 106 -13.40 6.78 1.36
C GLU A 106 -13.83 6.47 2.81
N SER A 107 -14.85 5.64 3.00
CA SER A 107 -15.23 5.16 4.33
C SER A 107 -14.22 4.17 4.91
N GLN A 108 -13.69 3.29 4.07
CA GLN A 108 -12.67 2.32 4.46
C GLN A 108 -11.34 3.00 4.79
N HIS A 109 -10.95 4.08 4.07
CA HIS A 109 -9.76 4.88 4.41
C HIS A 109 -9.85 5.47 5.81
N ARG A 110 -11.01 6.03 6.21
CA ARG A 110 -11.20 6.54 7.57
C ARG A 110 -11.11 5.43 8.63
N SER A 111 -11.62 4.24 8.31
CA SER A 111 -11.51 3.08 9.20
C SER A 111 -10.07 2.57 9.29
N ALA A 112 -9.32 2.62 8.19
CA ALA A 112 -7.90 2.28 8.14
C ALA A 112 -7.08 3.22 9.01
N GLU A 113 -7.31 4.54 8.93
CA GLU A 113 -6.62 5.55 9.75
C GLU A 113 -6.76 5.27 11.25
N GLN A 114 -7.98 4.95 11.71
CA GLN A 114 -8.22 4.58 13.09
C GLN A 114 -7.47 3.29 13.45
N LEU A 115 -7.58 2.24 12.63
CA LEU A 115 -6.96 0.95 12.89
C LEU A 115 -5.42 1.04 12.89
N HIS A 116 -4.83 1.88 12.03
CA HIS A 116 -3.39 2.17 12.07
C HIS A 116 -2.98 2.88 13.35
N SER A 117 -3.76 3.85 13.81
CA SER A 117 -3.49 4.53 15.09
C SER A 117 -3.49 3.54 16.26
N GLU A 118 -4.45 2.61 16.30
CA GLU A 118 -4.54 1.56 17.31
C GLU A 118 -3.35 0.58 17.21
N PHE A 119 -3.00 0.17 15.98
CA PHE A 119 -1.88 -0.73 15.70
C PHE A 119 -0.54 -0.10 16.14
N ASP A 120 -0.28 1.14 15.74
CA ASP A 120 0.97 1.85 16.06
C ASP A 120 1.12 2.06 17.57
N ALA A 121 0.04 2.47 18.26
CA ALA A 121 0.03 2.62 19.70
C ALA A 121 0.32 1.29 20.40
N PHE A 122 -0.25 0.19 19.92
CA PHE A 122 0.00 -1.14 20.48
C PHE A 122 1.44 -1.60 20.23
N VAL A 123 1.95 -1.49 19.01
CA VAL A 123 3.33 -1.87 18.63
C VAL A 123 4.36 -1.10 19.46
N ALA A 124 4.10 0.16 19.80
CA ALA A 124 4.99 0.97 20.64
C ALA A 124 5.13 0.41 22.05
N THR A 125 4.18 -0.37 22.53
CA THR A 125 4.19 -0.98 23.89
C THR A 125 4.56 -2.45 23.89
N LEU A 126 4.60 -3.10 22.72
CA LEU A 126 4.86 -4.54 22.61
C LEU A 126 6.30 -4.88 23.06
N PRO A 127 6.50 -5.80 24.05
CA PRO A 127 7.82 -6.21 24.50
C PRO A 127 8.67 -6.79 23.38
N ARG A 128 9.90 -6.29 23.23
CA ARG A 128 10.81 -6.66 22.12
C ARG A 128 11.80 -7.78 22.47
N ASP A 129 11.77 -8.24 23.71
CA ASP A 129 12.64 -9.30 24.24
C ASP A 129 11.99 -10.70 24.21
N GLY A 130 10.78 -10.79 23.67
CA GLY A 130 10.01 -12.03 23.59
C GLY A 130 9.23 -12.36 24.87
N SER A 131 9.14 -11.44 25.82
CA SER A 131 8.40 -11.61 27.06
C SER A 131 6.89 -11.31 26.95
N ALA A 132 6.40 -10.99 25.73
CA ALA A 132 4.99 -10.74 25.49
C ALA A 132 4.12 -11.93 25.94
N ASP A 133 3.07 -11.63 26.70
CA ASP A 133 2.14 -12.65 27.18
C ASP A 133 1.11 -13.06 26.09
N THR A 134 0.34 -14.10 26.38
CA THR A 134 -0.66 -14.63 25.44
C THR A 134 -1.69 -13.57 25.03
N ARG A 135 -2.08 -12.67 25.96
CA ARG A 135 -3.07 -11.63 25.70
C ARG A 135 -2.50 -10.56 24.74
N GLU A 136 -1.24 -10.18 24.94
CA GLU A 136 -0.54 -9.24 24.06
C GLU A 136 -0.37 -9.83 22.66
N LEU A 137 -0.03 -11.13 22.55
CA LEU A 137 0.10 -11.83 21.28
C LEU A 137 -1.25 -11.97 20.56
N ASP A 138 -2.33 -12.25 21.29
CA ASP A 138 -3.68 -12.31 20.72
C ASP A 138 -4.16 -10.93 20.27
N CYS A 139 -3.84 -9.87 21.02
CA CYS A 139 -4.15 -8.50 20.64
C CYS A 139 -3.40 -8.10 19.34
N PHE A 140 -2.10 -8.36 19.27
CA PHE A 140 -1.30 -8.13 18.06
C PHE A 140 -1.90 -8.87 16.86
N GLY A 141 -2.18 -10.16 17.00
CA GLY A 141 -2.79 -10.97 15.94
C GLY A 141 -4.17 -10.44 15.52
N GLY A 142 -4.97 -9.96 16.47
CA GLY A 142 -6.27 -9.34 16.21
C GLY A 142 -6.16 -8.05 15.38
N LEU A 143 -5.20 -7.17 15.71
CA LEU A 143 -4.93 -5.93 14.97
C LEU A 143 -4.44 -6.22 13.55
N VAL A 144 -3.51 -7.17 13.39
CA VAL A 144 -3.04 -7.62 12.07
C VAL A 144 -4.19 -8.21 11.25
N GLY A 145 -5.04 -9.04 11.86
CA GLY A 145 -6.22 -9.59 11.22
C GLY A 145 -7.22 -8.50 10.79
N GLY A 146 -7.40 -7.46 11.61
CA GLY A 146 -8.22 -6.30 11.29
C GLY A 146 -7.71 -5.56 10.04
N LEU A 147 -6.41 -5.25 9.99
CA LEU A 147 -5.76 -4.62 8.83
C LEU A 147 -5.95 -5.48 7.57
N THR A 148 -5.69 -6.77 7.64
CA THR A 148 -5.83 -7.69 6.51
C THR A 148 -7.27 -7.76 5.99
N THR A 149 -8.23 -7.85 6.90
CA THR A 149 -9.67 -7.93 6.57
C THR A 149 -10.17 -6.65 5.92
N LEU A 150 -9.60 -5.50 6.29
CA LEU A 150 -9.94 -4.22 5.68
C LEU A 150 -9.29 -4.06 4.31
N TYR A 151 -7.97 -4.26 4.22
CA TYR A 151 -7.21 -3.91 3.00
C TYR A 151 -7.44 -4.86 1.82
N ARG A 152 -7.57 -6.17 2.02
CA ARG A 152 -7.70 -7.10 0.88
C ARG A 152 -8.96 -6.87 0.04
N PRO A 153 -10.17 -6.74 0.60
CA PRO A 153 -11.36 -6.38 -0.18
C PRO A 153 -11.26 -4.98 -0.79
N HIS A 154 -10.67 -4.01 -0.08
CA HIS A 154 -10.40 -2.66 -0.52
C HIS A 154 -9.55 -2.65 -1.81
N ILE A 155 -8.37 -3.25 -1.76
CA ILE A 155 -7.46 -3.41 -2.91
C ILE A 155 -8.17 -4.12 -4.08
N MET A 156 -8.96 -5.16 -3.80
CA MET A 156 -9.72 -5.85 -4.84
C MET A 156 -10.76 -4.94 -5.51
N LEU A 157 -11.43 -4.08 -4.74
CA LEU A 157 -12.42 -3.14 -5.28
C LEU A 157 -11.75 -2.12 -6.21
N GLU A 158 -10.62 -1.56 -5.81
CA GLU A 158 -9.87 -0.61 -6.63
C GLU A 158 -9.29 -1.25 -7.89
N ASN A 159 -8.60 -2.38 -7.73
CA ASN A 159 -7.95 -3.06 -8.84
C ASN A 159 -8.93 -3.56 -9.91
N ASN A 160 -10.13 -4.00 -9.50
CA ASN A 160 -11.09 -4.62 -10.42
C ASN A 160 -12.17 -3.65 -10.92
N ILE A 161 -12.46 -2.57 -10.19
CA ILE A 161 -13.56 -1.66 -10.53
C ILE A 161 -13.00 -0.25 -10.80
N VAL A 162 -12.34 0.38 -9.82
CA VAL A 162 -12.01 1.80 -9.87
C VAL A 162 -10.93 2.09 -10.92
N PHE A 163 -9.79 1.42 -10.85
CA PHE A 163 -8.67 1.69 -11.77
C PHE A 163 -8.95 1.32 -13.22
N PRO A 164 -9.62 0.19 -13.55
CA PRO A 164 -10.02 -0.09 -14.92
C PRO A 164 -11.01 0.94 -15.50
N VAL A 165 -11.91 1.46 -14.66
CA VAL A 165 -12.80 2.54 -15.10
C VAL A 165 -12.02 3.83 -15.30
N ALA A 166 -11.15 4.20 -14.37
CA ALA A 166 -10.29 5.38 -14.48
C ALA A 166 -9.48 5.36 -15.80
N ALA A 167 -8.84 4.24 -16.11
CA ALA A 167 -8.08 4.07 -17.35
C ALA A 167 -8.93 4.24 -18.62
N ARG A 168 -10.23 3.96 -18.54
CA ARG A 168 -11.15 4.07 -19.68
C ARG A 168 -11.74 5.48 -19.84
N VAL A 169 -12.03 6.17 -18.73
CA VAL A 169 -12.81 7.43 -18.77
C VAL A 169 -11.95 8.68 -18.68
N LEU A 170 -10.74 8.59 -18.07
CA LEU A 170 -9.89 9.76 -17.91
C LEU A 170 -9.12 10.05 -19.21
N PRO A 171 -9.17 11.31 -19.72
CA PRO A 171 -8.32 11.74 -20.81
C PRO A 171 -6.84 11.63 -20.48
N ALA A 172 -5.99 11.46 -21.49
CA ALA A 172 -4.53 11.38 -21.28
C ALA A 172 -3.95 12.61 -20.56
N SER A 173 -4.52 13.80 -20.77
CA SER A 173 -4.15 15.01 -20.05
C SER A 173 -4.42 14.92 -18.55
N GLU A 174 -5.55 14.31 -18.13
CA GLU A 174 -5.86 14.12 -16.70
C GLU A 174 -4.97 13.07 -16.06
N ILE A 175 -4.63 12.01 -16.79
CA ILE A 175 -3.65 11.01 -16.34
C ILE A 175 -2.27 11.66 -16.13
N GLN A 176 -1.84 12.54 -17.05
CA GLN A 176 -0.58 13.26 -16.89
C GLN A 176 -0.60 14.15 -15.63
N VAL A 177 -1.65 14.95 -15.44
CA VAL A 177 -1.79 15.84 -14.26
C VAL A 177 -1.85 15.03 -12.96
N LEU A 178 -2.54 13.88 -12.95
CA LEU A 178 -2.53 12.97 -11.81
C LEU A 178 -1.10 12.56 -11.43
N GLY A 179 -0.30 12.13 -12.40
CA GLY A 179 1.11 11.76 -12.16
C GLY A 179 1.97 12.92 -11.64
N GLU A 180 1.75 14.14 -12.15
CA GLU A 180 2.44 15.35 -11.69
C GLU A 180 2.10 15.68 -10.23
N GLU A 181 0.83 15.57 -9.83
CA GLU A 181 0.39 15.76 -8.44
C GLU A 181 0.95 14.69 -7.50
N MET A 182 0.92 13.43 -7.91
CA MET A 182 1.52 12.31 -7.15
C MET A 182 3.02 12.54 -6.93
N ARG A 183 3.73 13.04 -7.94
CA ARG A 183 5.15 13.41 -7.84
C ARG A 183 5.36 14.58 -6.87
N ALA A 184 4.51 15.60 -6.96
CA ALA A 184 4.60 16.79 -6.11
C ALA A 184 4.43 16.43 -4.62
N ARG A 185 3.50 15.54 -4.27
CA ARG A 185 3.30 15.06 -2.89
C ARG A 185 4.51 14.31 -2.32
N ARG A 186 5.37 13.78 -3.17
CA ARG A 186 6.58 13.01 -2.78
C ARG A 186 7.88 13.80 -2.94
N LYS A 187 7.81 15.10 -3.26
CA LYS A 187 8.98 15.93 -3.55
C LYS A 187 10.05 15.88 -2.45
N ASP A 188 9.65 15.98 -1.19
CA ASP A 188 10.58 15.99 -0.06
C ASP A 188 11.26 14.61 0.13
N ILE A 189 10.52 13.53 -0.15
CA ILE A 189 11.04 12.16 -0.10
C ILE A 189 12.06 11.96 -1.22
N LEU A 190 11.73 12.36 -2.43
CA LEU A 190 12.60 12.25 -3.61
C LEU A 190 13.88 13.05 -3.44
N GLN A 191 13.80 14.28 -2.92
CA GLN A 191 14.98 15.11 -2.64
C GLN A 191 15.91 14.47 -1.60
N LYS A 192 15.38 13.85 -0.55
CA LYS A 192 16.20 13.12 0.44
C LYS A 192 16.90 11.91 -0.16
N LEU A 193 16.24 11.17 -1.06
CA LEU A 193 16.82 10.03 -1.75
C LEU A 193 17.95 10.45 -2.70
N ASP A 194 17.79 11.55 -3.43
CA ASP A 194 18.82 12.08 -4.34
C ASP A 194 20.04 12.62 -3.58
N ALA A 195 19.84 13.22 -2.40
CA ALA A 195 20.93 13.72 -1.56
C ALA A 195 21.73 12.60 -0.85
N SER A 196 21.21 11.36 -0.83
CA SER A 196 21.87 10.20 -0.20
C SER A 196 22.61 9.29 -1.20
N ARG A 197 22.64 9.65 -2.49
CA ARG A 197 23.38 8.98 -3.57
C ARG A 197 24.69 9.68 -3.87
#